data_8f6a79f4e496c8cd0402df35830cbe6c
#
_entry.id   8f6a79f4e496c8cd0402df35830cbe6c
#
_cell.length_a   1.000
_cell.length_b   1.000
_cell.length_c   1.000
_cell.angle_alpha   90.00
_cell.angle_beta   90.00
_cell.angle_gamma   90.00
#
_symmetry.space_group_name_H-M   'P 1'
#
loop_
_entity.id
_entity.type
_entity.pdbx_description
1 polymer ?
#
loop_
_entity_poly.entity_id
_entity_poly.type
_entity_poly.pdbx_seq_one_letter_code
_entity_poly.pdbx_strand_id
1 'polypeptide(L)'
;MTDLAGSLPPRRAALKAGLAAGLAGLLIPALTACTAEDKPGTVTVAGGEPGGFYLEFATLLAESIQRHGVAGSASALTTGGSLDNLRQLLTGQATFAVALADAAAQKMPAGGPSDAGIAALGRVYENYVHCVVRRAGGIRTLTELAGRTVAVGEPGSGTSLTTPRLLEAAGLASVAVGAAPAANGGKTVTVLNLGLNAGLAALQDGSVDALFWSGGVPTAAIAATHHEVGLGFLDLSPLLPKLRTKYGAFYDRVLIPEGAYEGIPAVWAVGVANLLLCRSDLDERTVKRTVELLVDHAEELIPRSSMGVQFLSPESLINTAGLPLHPAAAAAYRELHG
;
A
#
# COMPACT_ATOMS: atom_id res chain seq x y z
N MET A 1 -38.94 58.39 58.10
CA MET A 1 -39.76 59.10 57.13
C MET A 1 -39.25 58.66 55.76
N THR A 2 -39.96 57.91 55.01
CA THR A 2 -41.36 57.70 54.61
C THR A 2 -41.54 56.28 54.11
N ASP A 3 -42.67 55.71 54.54
CA ASP A 3 -43.22 54.43 54.06
C ASP A 3 -43.36 54.32 52.55
N LEU A 4 -43.23 53.12 52.04
CA LEU A 4 -43.92 52.65 50.84
C LEU A 4 -44.30 51.16 50.99
N ALA A 5 -45.55 51.00 51.40
CA ALA A 5 -46.29 49.73 51.35
C ALA A 5 -46.66 49.38 49.89
N GLY A 6 -46.14 48.29 49.39
CA GLY A 6 -46.55 47.71 48.14
C GLY A 6 -47.57 46.61 48.32
N SER A 7 -48.80 46.89 47.88
CA SER A 7 -49.99 46.04 47.96
C SER A 7 -49.90 44.83 47.03
N LEU A 8 -50.20 43.65 47.56
CA LEU A 8 -50.33 42.38 46.82
C LEU A 8 -51.62 42.35 46.04
N PRO A 9 -51.71 41.90 44.79
CA PRO A 9 -52.96 41.80 44.05
C PRO A 9 -53.83 40.60 44.50
N PRO A 10 -55.14 40.68 44.35
CA PRO A 10 -56.08 39.69 44.89
C PRO A 10 -56.06 38.40 44.15
N ARG A 11 -56.23 37.33 44.92
CA ARG A 11 -56.17 35.89 44.51
C ARG A 11 -57.08 35.42 43.36
N ARG A 12 -57.93 36.31 42.81
CA ARG A 12 -58.84 35.94 41.70
C ARG A 12 -58.30 36.21 40.31
N ALA A 13 -57.13 36.83 40.15
CA ALA A 13 -56.52 37.08 38.85
C ALA A 13 -55.59 35.88 38.41
N ALA A 14 -55.24 35.03 39.33
CA ALA A 14 -54.32 33.90 39.03
C ALA A 14 -55.02 32.69 38.36
N LEU A 15 -56.37 32.62 38.41
CA LEU A 15 -57.08 31.46 37.81
C LEU A 15 -57.50 31.62 36.34
N LYS A 16 -57.36 32.81 35.76
CA LYS A 16 -57.71 33.03 34.34
C LYS A 16 -56.54 33.05 33.40
N ALA A 17 -55.28 33.01 33.90
CA ALA A 17 -54.11 32.96 33.10
C ALA A 17 -53.63 31.50 32.86
N GLY A 18 -54.16 30.49 33.54
CA GLY A 18 -53.76 29.09 33.46
C GLY A 18 -54.43 28.28 32.34
N LEU A 19 -55.43 28.77 31.66
CA LEU A 19 -56.15 27.98 30.63
C LEU A 19 -55.83 28.41 29.18
N ALA A 20 -55.07 29.46 28.97
CA ALA A 20 -54.64 29.89 27.64
C ALA A 20 -53.23 29.39 27.21
N ALA A 21 -52.47 28.76 28.13
CA ALA A 21 -51.13 28.27 27.86
C ALA A 21 -51.09 26.75 27.53
N GLY A 22 -52.23 26.06 27.52
CA GLY A 22 -52.34 24.61 27.38
C GLY A 22 -52.53 24.08 25.95
N LEU A 23 -52.66 24.92 24.93
CA LEU A 23 -52.95 24.49 23.56
C LEU A 23 -51.98 24.98 22.49
N ALA A 24 -50.84 25.60 22.86
CA ALA A 24 -49.80 26.03 21.95
C ALA A 24 -48.52 25.17 22.00
N GLY A 25 -48.57 24.01 22.66
CA GLY A 25 -47.41 23.18 22.96
C GLY A 25 -47.24 21.88 22.13
N LEU A 26 -47.86 21.79 20.92
CA LEU A 26 -47.77 20.53 20.13
C LEU A 26 -47.49 20.79 18.63
N LEU A 27 -46.63 21.76 18.33
CA LEU A 27 -45.91 21.84 17.06
C LEU A 27 -44.43 22.09 17.33
N ILE A 28 -43.77 21.08 17.95
CA ILE A 28 -42.32 20.94 17.79
C ILE A 28 -42.14 20.42 16.37
N PRO A 29 -41.60 21.21 15.43
CA PRO A 29 -41.11 20.62 14.21
C PRO A 29 -40.08 19.60 14.67
N ALA A 30 -40.29 18.33 14.33
CA ALA A 30 -39.24 17.34 14.33
C ALA A 30 -38.14 17.95 13.45
N LEU A 31 -37.20 18.66 14.05
CA LEU A 31 -35.87 18.84 13.50
C LEU A 31 -35.36 17.41 13.30
N THR A 32 -35.56 16.89 12.09
CA THR A 32 -34.75 15.84 11.59
C THR A 32 -33.33 16.35 11.80
N ALA A 33 -32.73 15.97 12.93
CA ALA A 33 -31.29 15.99 13.08
C ALA A 33 -30.80 15.16 11.90
N CYS A 34 -30.37 15.82 10.83
CA CYS A 34 -29.41 15.24 9.93
C CYS A 34 -28.29 14.82 10.89
N THR A 35 -28.21 13.54 11.20
CA THR A 35 -27.03 12.95 11.81
C THR A 35 -25.92 13.36 10.86
N ALA A 36 -25.10 14.33 11.26
CA ALA A 36 -23.86 14.63 10.58
C ALA A 36 -23.19 13.28 10.47
N GLU A 37 -23.02 12.81 9.24
CA GLU A 37 -22.34 11.54 9.01
C GLU A 37 -20.97 11.67 9.65
N ASP A 38 -20.70 10.89 10.70
CA ASP A 38 -19.40 10.85 11.37
C ASP A 38 -18.37 10.31 10.39
N LYS A 39 -17.73 11.25 9.67
CA LYS A 39 -16.61 10.94 8.78
C LYS A 39 -15.34 10.89 9.64
N PRO A 40 -14.42 9.96 9.39
CA PRO A 40 -13.13 10.03 10.05
C PRO A 40 -12.49 11.40 9.78
N GLY A 41 -11.97 12.04 10.82
CA GLY A 41 -11.40 13.38 10.73
C GLY A 41 -10.24 13.42 9.73
N THR A 42 -9.33 12.46 9.84
CA THR A 42 -8.12 12.36 9.01
C THR A 42 -7.81 10.91 8.67
N VAL A 43 -7.46 10.67 7.41
CA VAL A 43 -6.95 9.40 6.90
C VAL A 43 -5.51 9.58 6.43
N THR A 44 -4.62 8.68 6.83
CA THR A 44 -3.24 8.63 6.35
C THR A 44 -3.01 7.32 5.60
N VAL A 45 -2.48 7.41 4.37
CA VAL A 45 -2.15 6.26 3.53
C VAL A 45 -0.63 6.10 3.48
N ALA A 46 -0.09 5.05 4.08
CA ALA A 46 1.33 4.75 4.00
C ALA A 46 1.68 4.24 2.59
N GLY A 47 2.57 4.95 1.91
CA GLY A 47 2.98 4.75 0.53
C GLY A 47 4.37 4.15 0.41
N GLY A 48 5.35 4.90 -0.10
CA GLY A 48 6.71 4.43 -0.36
C GLY A 48 7.67 5.56 -0.63
N GLU A 49 8.75 5.24 -1.33
CA GLU A 49 9.81 6.18 -1.69
C GLU A 49 9.35 7.16 -2.79
N PRO A 50 9.91 8.40 -2.80
CA PRO A 50 9.70 9.33 -3.89
C PRO A 50 10.15 8.76 -5.25
N GLY A 51 9.30 8.93 -6.27
CA GLY A 51 9.51 8.36 -7.60
C GLY A 51 9.12 6.88 -7.73
N GLY A 52 8.70 6.25 -6.63
CA GLY A 52 8.13 4.91 -6.61
C GLY A 52 6.61 4.92 -6.74
N PHE A 53 6.08 3.84 -7.31
CA PHE A 53 4.66 3.66 -7.60
C PHE A 53 3.76 3.67 -6.35
N TYR A 54 4.27 3.19 -5.20
CA TYR A 54 3.55 3.17 -3.94
C TYR A 54 3.12 4.56 -3.47
N LEU A 55 4.05 5.52 -3.53
CA LEU A 55 3.75 6.89 -3.09
C LEU A 55 2.79 7.57 -4.04
N GLU A 56 2.92 7.34 -5.36
CA GLU A 56 2.00 7.87 -6.35
C GLU A 56 0.58 7.33 -6.13
N PHE A 57 0.41 6.02 -5.98
CA PHE A 57 -0.87 5.39 -5.67
C PHE A 57 -1.47 5.89 -4.34
N ALA A 58 -0.66 5.96 -3.27
CA ALA A 58 -1.11 6.44 -1.97
C ALA A 58 -1.58 7.91 -2.03
N THR A 59 -0.93 8.74 -2.86
CA THR A 59 -1.32 10.12 -3.10
C THR A 59 -2.66 10.19 -3.81
N LEU A 60 -2.83 9.45 -4.92
CA LEU A 60 -4.09 9.38 -5.66
C LEU A 60 -5.23 8.87 -4.78
N LEU A 61 -5.00 7.83 -3.98
CA LEU A 61 -5.98 7.30 -3.06
C LEU A 61 -6.37 8.33 -1.98
N ALA A 62 -5.40 9.03 -1.38
CA ALA A 62 -5.68 10.07 -0.39
C ALA A 62 -6.48 11.22 -1.00
N GLU A 63 -6.13 11.69 -2.20
CA GLU A 63 -6.89 12.72 -2.92
C GLU A 63 -8.32 12.27 -3.23
N SER A 64 -8.51 11.03 -3.68
CA SER A 64 -9.82 10.46 -3.99
C SER A 64 -10.67 10.27 -2.72
N ILE A 65 -10.08 9.79 -1.61
CA ILE A 65 -10.73 9.70 -0.29
C ILE A 65 -11.27 11.06 0.14
N GLN A 66 -10.49 12.13 -0.02
CA GLN A 66 -10.91 13.48 0.35
C GLN A 66 -11.98 14.01 -0.62
N ARG A 67 -11.79 13.83 -1.93
CA ARG A 67 -12.72 14.29 -2.98
C ARG A 67 -14.11 13.68 -2.83
N HIS A 68 -14.18 12.38 -2.57
CA HIS A 68 -15.44 11.65 -2.39
C HIS A 68 -15.96 11.65 -0.93
N GLY A 69 -15.31 12.40 -0.06
CA GLY A 69 -15.79 12.64 1.31
C GLY A 69 -15.81 11.38 2.17
N VAL A 70 -14.94 10.40 1.91
CA VAL A 70 -14.73 9.26 2.81
C VAL A 70 -14.14 9.74 4.14
N ALA A 71 -13.25 10.73 4.10
CA ALA A 71 -12.71 11.41 5.27
C ALA A 71 -12.76 12.94 5.10
N GLY A 72 -12.63 13.68 6.21
CA GLY A 72 -12.54 15.15 6.20
C GLY A 72 -11.24 15.66 5.60
N SER A 73 -10.15 14.94 5.83
CA SER A 73 -8.85 15.16 5.20
C SER A 73 -8.15 13.82 4.96
N ALA A 74 -7.30 13.78 3.94
CA ALA A 74 -6.48 12.60 3.69
C ALA A 74 -5.10 13.01 3.15
N SER A 75 -4.07 12.21 3.47
CA SER A 75 -2.71 12.45 3.01
C SER A 75 -1.95 11.14 2.81
N ALA A 76 -0.98 11.17 1.89
CA ALA A 76 -0.01 10.09 1.73
C ALA A 76 1.20 10.31 2.65
N LEU A 77 1.74 9.22 3.17
CA LEU A 77 2.95 9.21 3.98
C LEU A 77 4.11 8.61 3.18
N THR A 78 5.19 9.35 3.04
CA THR A 78 6.45 8.83 2.49
C THR A 78 7.09 7.86 3.47
N THR A 79 7.49 6.69 3.00
CA THR A 79 8.04 5.60 3.82
C THR A 79 9.11 4.84 3.05
N GLY A 80 9.78 3.90 3.71
CA GLY A 80 10.69 2.95 3.05
C GLY A 80 9.98 1.84 2.25
N GLY A 81 8.65 1.69 2.35
CA GLY A 81 7.87 0.67 1.63
C GLY A 81 7.21 -0.37 2.53
N SER A 82 6.99 -1.59 2.03
CA SER A 82 6.06 -2.57 2.61
C SER A 82 6.21 -2.85 4.10
N LEU A 83 7.42 -3.12 4.59
CA LEU A 83 7.63 -3.44 6.02
C LEU A 83 7.48 -2.20 6.91
N ASP A 84 7.91 -1.05 6.41
CA ASP A 84 7.71 0.23 7.08
C ASP A 84 6.23 0.60 7.13
N ASN A 85 5.51 0.42 6.02
CA ASN A 85 4.06 0.64 5.92
C ASN A 85 3.28 -0.20 6.92
N LEU A 86 3.62 -1.47 7.03
CA LEU A 86 3.01 -2.38 8.02
C LEU A 86 3.30 -1.93 9.45
N ARG A 87 4.49 -1.40 9.71
CA ARG A 87 4.84 -0.83 11.02
C ARG A 87 3.99 0.41 11.31
N GLN A 88 3.88 1.37 10.35
CA GLN A 88 3.06 2.57 10.49
C GLN A 88 1.59 2.22 10.75
N LEU A 89 1.08 1.21 10.05
CA LEU A 89 -0.28 0.71 10.23
C LEU A 89 -0.51 0.14 11.64
N LEU A 90 0.36 -0.77 12.08
CA LEU A 90 0.23 -1.46 13.38
C LEU A 90 0.43 -0.50 14.57
N THR A 91 1.21 0.57 14.39
CA THR A 91 1.38 1.62 15.42
C THR A 91 0.30 2.71 15.38
N GLY A 92 -0.67 2.62 14.44
CA GLY A 92 -1.74 3.59 14.29
C GLY A 92 -1.31 4.93 13.68
N GLN A 93 -0.11 5.02 13.11
CA GLN A 93 0.37 6.22 12.41
C GLN A 93 -0.17 6.31 10.98
N ALA A 94 -0.62 5.19 10.41
CA ALA A 94 -1.35 5.15 9.15
C ALA A 94 -2.71 4.46 9.34
N THR A 95 -3.72 4.95 8.61
CA THR A 95 -5.05 4.33 8.52
C THR A 95 -5.04 3.18 7.52
N PHE A 96 -4.38 3.40 6.40
CA PHE A 96 -4.19 2.42 5.34
C PHE A 96 -2.71 2.27 5.00
N ALA A 97 -2.35 1.10 4.53
CA ALA A 97 -1.00 0.78 4.09
C ALA A 97 -1.01 0.00 2.79
N VAL A 98 -0.15 0.37 1.85
CA VAL A 98 0.13 -0.46 0.67
C VAL A 98 1.30 -1.37 0.99
N ALA A 99 1.13 -2.68 0.84
CA ALA A 99 2.22 -3.62 1.09
C ALA A 99 2.15 -4.85 0.19
N LEU A 100 3.31 -5.44 -0.09
CA LEU A 100 3.40 -6.73 -0.76
C LEU A 100 2.73 -7.82 0.08
N ALA A 101 2.02 -8.73 -0.57
CA ALA A 101 1.32 -9.82 0.09
C ALA A 101 2.27 -10.74 0.89
N ASP A 102 3.47 -11.00 0.38
CA ASP A 102 4.48 -11.80 1.07
C ASP A 102 5.08 -11.11 2.31
N ALA A 103 5.13 -9.77 2.31
CA ALA A 103 5.52 -8.97 3.47
C ALA A 103 4.40 -8.94 4.52
N ALA A 104 3.15 -8.77 4.09
CA ALA A 104 1.99 -8.79 4.97
C ALA A 104 1.82 -10.17 5.65
N ALA A 105 1.99 -11.25 4.89
CA ALA A 105 1.92 -12.62 5.41
C ALA A 105 2.92 -12.90 6.54
N GLN A 106 4.10 -12.26 6.54
CA GLN A 106 5.05 -12.40 7.65
C GLN A 106 4.59 -11.81 8.97
N LYS A 107 3.64 -10.87 8.92
CA LYS A 107 3.06 -10.25 10.12
C LYS A 107 1.82 -11.00 10.62
N MET A 108 1.38 -12.03 9.89
CA MET A 108 0.29 -12.90 10.31
C MET A 108 0.78 -13.90 11.34
N PRO A 109 0.14 -14.02 12.50
CA PRO A 109 0.50 -15.04 13.48
C PRO A 109 0.23 -16.44 12.94
N ALA A 110 0.99 -17.42 13.41
CA ALA A 110 0.85 -18.83 13.01
C ALA A 110 -0.52 -19.46 13.37
N GLY A 111 -1.33 -18.78 14.17
CA GLY A 111 -2.65 -19.24 14.64
C GLY A 111 -3.84 -18.84 13.78
N GLY A 112 -3.64 -18.06 12.72
CA GLY A 112 -4.73 -17.68 11.79
C GLY A 112 -5.02 -16.18 11.71
N PRO A 113 -5.98 -15.78 10.87
CA PRO A 113 -6.23 -14.38 10.48
C PRO A 113 -6.72 -13.47 11.60
N SER A 114 -7.40 -13.98 12.62
CA SER A 114 -8.09 -13.17 13.63
C SER A 114 -7.15 -12.39 14.57
N ASP A 115 -5.89 -12.82 14.72
CA ASP A 115 -4.95 -12.25 15.68
C ASP A 115 -3.90 -11.33 15.06
N ALA A 116 -3.92 -11.14 13.74
CA ALA A 116 -2.89 -10.40 13.01
C ALA A 116 -2.94 -8.88 13.23
N GLY A 117 -4.05 -8.36 13.73
CA GLY A 117 -4.26 -6.91 13.84
C GLY A 117 -4.33 -6.19 12.49
N ILE A 118 -4.20 -6.90 11.35
CA ILE A 118 -4.31 -6.37 9.98
C ILE A 118 -5.31 -7.17 9.16
N ALA A 119 -5.99 -6.49 8.23
CA ALA A 119 -6.90 -7.07 7.27
C ALA A 119 -6.75 -6.37 5.91
N ALA A 120 -7.08 -7.06 4.83
CA ALA A 120 -7.02 -6.49 3.50
C ALA A 120 -8.34 -5.81 3.12
N LEU A 121 -8.25 -4.66 2.45
CA LEU A 121 -9.37 -4.11 1.70
C LEU A 121 -9.42 -4.75 0.31
N GLY A 122 -8.29 -5.02 -0.30
CA GLY A 122 -8.21 -5.69 -1.58
C GLY A 122 -6.81 -5.70 -2.17
N ARG A 123 -6.65 -6.44 -3.29
CA ARG A 123 -5.45 -6.41 -4.14
C ARG A 123 -5.57 -5.23 -5.09
N VAL A 124 -4.73 -4.23 -4.90
CA VAL A 124 -4.84 -2.99 -5.66
C VAL A 124 -4.02 -2.99 -6.94
N TYR A 125 -2.91 -3.71 -7.01
CA TYR A 125 -2.13 -3.91 -8.24
C TYR A 125 -1.06 -5.00 -8.04
N GLU A 126 -0.28 -5.25 -9.10
CA GLU A 126 0.85 -6.17 -9.10
C GLU A 126 2.16 -5.39 -9.16
N ASN A 127 3.08 -5.66 -8.25
CA ASN A 127 4.46 -5.24 -8.42
C ASN A 127 5.23 -6.22 -9.30
N TYR A 128 6.09 -5.67 -10.12
CA TYR A 128 7.05 -6.41 -10.93
C TYR A 128 8.43 -6.28 -10.29
N VAL A 129 9.04 -7.40 -9.96
CA VAL A 129 10.41 -7.39 -9.47
C VAL A 129 11.35 -7.29 -10.67
N HIS A 130 12.06 -6.19 -10.74
CA HIS A 130 13.11 -5.95 -11.71
C HIS A 130 14.46 -6.40 -11.14
N CYS A 131 15.32 -6.99 -11.97
CA CYS A 131 16.73 -7.07 -11.74
C CYS A 131 17.42 -6.39 -12.92
N VAL A 132 17.91 -5.19 -12.69
CA VAL A 132 18.55 -4.38 -13.73
C VAL A 132 20.07 -4.34 -13.54
N VAL A 133 20.79 -4.41 -14.66
CA VAL A 133 22.25 -4.39 -14.74
C VAL A 133 22.68 -3.40 -15.80
N ARG A 134 23.91 -2.89 -15.74
CA ARG A 134 24.46 -2.13 -16.89
C ARG A 134 24.70 -3.09 -18.05
N ARG A 135 24.23 -2.73 -19.24
CA ARG A 135 24.44 -3.53 -20.46
C ARG A 135 25.93 -3.71 -20.74
N ALA A 136 26.74 -2.66 -20.53
CA ALA A 136 28.18 -2.69 -20.68
C ALA A 136 28.90 -3.60 -19.65
N GLY A 137 28.26 -3.92 -18.52
CA GLY A 137 28.79 -4.78 -17.47
C GLY A 137 28.84 -6.28 -17.83
N GLY A 138 28.17 -6.68 -18.91
CA GLY A 138 28.22 -8.04 -19.46
C GLY A 138 27.44 -9.10 -18.68
N ILE A 139 26.79 -8.76 -17.55
CA ILE A 139 25.98 -9.69 -16.75
C ILE A 139 24.67 -9.97 -17.52
N ARG A 140 24.36 -11.26 -17.73
CA ARG A 140 23.19 -11.71 -18.49
C ARG A 140 22.30 -12.68 -17.72
N THR A 141 22.83 -13.28 -16.65
CA THR A 141 22.12 -14.25 -15.83
C THR A 141 22.31 -13.95 -14.35
N LEU A 142 21.36 -14.38 -13.51
CA LEU A 142 21.45 -14.22 -12.06
C LEU A 142 22.66 -14.92 -11.43
N THR A 143 23.08 -16.05 -11.99
CA THR A 143 24.24 -16.79 -11.46
C THR A 143 25.56 -16.04 -11.63
N GLU A 144 25.63 -15.09 -12.58
CA GLU A 144 26.78 -14.20 -12.78
C GLU A 144 26.90 -13.10 -11.74
N LEU A 145 25.88 -12.94 -10.87
CA LEU A 145 25.95 -12.06 -9.71
C LEU A 145 26.84 -12.62 -8.59
N ALA A 146 27.30 -13.88 -8.69
CA ALA A 146 28.25 -14.44 -7.73
C ALA A 146 29.53 -13.59 -7.65
N GLY A 147 29.89 -13.16 -6.43
CA GLY A 147 31.03 -12.27 -6.17
C GLY A 147 30.75 -10.78 -6.47
N ARG A 148 29.55 -10.45 -6.88
CA ARG A 148 29.14 -9.08 -7.23
C ARG A 148 28.50 -8.35 -6.06
N THR A 149 28.40 -7.02 -6.20
CA THR A 149 27.69 -6.15 -5.26
C THR A 149 26.35 -5.72 -5.88
N VAL A 150 25.26 -5.88 -5.13
CA VAL A 150 23.91 -5.56 -5.61
C VAL A 150 23.15 -4.66 -4.65
N ALA A 151 22.38 -3.72 -5.20
CA ALA A 151 21.44 -2.92 -4.44
C ALA A 151 20.11 -3.69 -4.28
N VAL A 152 19.57 -3.75 -3.05
CA VAL A 152 18.43 -4.62 -2.70
C VAL A 152 17.25 -3.87 -2.06
N GLY A 153 17.12 -2.57 -2.33
CA GLY A 153 16.05 -1.73 -1.79
C GLY A 153 16.38 -1.15 -0.42
N GLU A 154 15.62 -0.14 -0.05
CA GLU A 154 15.72 0.55 1.24
C GLU A 154 15.47 -0.42 2.41
N PRO A 155 16.14 -0.25 3.56
CA PRO A 155 15.78 -1.00 4.75
C PRO A 155 14.29 -0.82 5.07
N GLY A 156 13.57 -1.92 5.24
CA GLY A 156 12.11 -1.86 5.48
C GLY A 156 11.25 -1.87 4.22
N SER A 157 11.85 -1.90 3.03
CA SER A 157 11.11 -2.07 1.77
C SER A 157 10.70 -3.53 1.52
N GLY A 158 9.70 -3.71 0.65
CA GLY A 158 9.37 -5.04 0.12
C GLY A 158 10.52 -5.63 -0.72
N THR A 159 11.26 -4.79 -1.43
CA THR A 159 12.42 -5.21 -2.22
C THR A 159 13.51 -5.81 -1.32
N SER A 160 13.79 -5.18 -0.17
CA SER A 160 14.81 -5.68 0.78
C SER A 160 14.43 -7.02 1.41
N LEU A 161 13.13 -7.33 1.45
CA LEU A 161 12.61 -8.62 1.88
C LEU A 161 12.68 -9.68 0.76
N THR A 162 12.22 -9.32 -0.44
CA THR A 162 12.05 -10.29 -1.54
C THR A 162 13.38 -10.63 -2.21
N THR A 163 14.32 -9.68 -2.32
CA THR A 163 15.59 -9.90 -3.01
C THR A 163 16.44 -11.03 -2.42
N PRO A 164 16.66 -11.13 -1.09
CA PRO A 164 17.40 -12.26 -0.52
C PRO A 164 16.76 -13.61 -0.84
N ARG A 165 15.43 -13.69 -0.94
CA ARG A 165 14.70 -14.91 -1.32
C ARG A 165 14.95 -15.28 -2.79
N LEU A 166 15.01 -14.29 -3.68
CA LEU A 166 15.35 -14.49 -5.09
C LEU A 166 16.79 -14.98 -5.24
N LEU A 167 17.74 -14.35 -4.55
CA LEU A 167 19.15 -14.76 -4.55
C LEU A 167 19.31 -16.20 -4.03
N GLU A 168 18.65 -16.52 -2.94
CA GLU A 168 18.65 -17.89 -2.40
C GLU A 168 18.05 -18.91 -3.39
N ALA A 169 16.94 -18.59 -4.03
CA ALA A 169 16.33 -19.44 -5.06
C ALA A 169 17.27 -19.64 -6.27
N ALA A 170 18.11 -18.63 -6.57
CA ALA A 170 19.18 -18.73 -7.57
C ALA A 170 20.42 -19.52 -7.10
N GLY A 171 20.48 -19.95 -5.83
CA GLY A 171 21.62 -20.62 -5.24
C GLY A 171 22.76 -19.67 -4.82
N LEU A 172 22.42 -18.41 -4.55
CA LEU A 172 23.35 -17.35 -4.13
C LEU A 172 23.09 -17.00 -2.66
N ALA A 173 24.13 -16.87 -1.85
CA ALA A 173 24.04 -16.43 -0.47
C ALA A 173 24.24 -14.91 -0.38
N SER A 174 23.30 -14.20 0.23
CA SER A 174 23.42 -12.77 0.49
C SER A 174 24.32 -12.51 1.70
N VAL A 175 25.30 -11.63 1.55
CA VAL A 175 26.17 -11.18 2.64
C VAL A 175 26.16 -9.65 2.70
N ALA A 176 26.13 -9.09 3.90
CA ALA A 176 26.26 -7.65 4.08
C ALA A 176 27.69 -7.19 3.75
N VAL A 177 27.86 -5.92 3.41
CA VAL A 177 29.17 -5.31 3.20
C VAL A 177 30.04 -5.51 4.44
N GLY A 178 31.26 -5.98 4.24
CA GLY A 178 32.23 -6.22 5.33
C GLY A 178 31.98 -7.51 6.12
N ALA A 179 30.93 -8.27 5.83
CA ALA A 179 30.72 -9.59 6.42
C ALA A 179 31.64 -10.63 5.80
N ALA A 180 32.07 -11.61 6.60
CA ALA A 180 32.84 -12.74 6.09
C ALA A 180 32.00 -13.55 5.09
N PRO A 181 32.60 -14.09 4.01
CA PRO A 181 31.93 -15.02 3.11
C PRO A 181 31.31 -16.19 3.87
N ALA A 182 30.16 -16.68 3.39
CA ALA A 182 29.52 -17.83 4.02
C ALA A 182 30.44 -19.03 4.10
N ALA A 183 30.53 -19.66 5.25
CA ALA A 183 31.49 -20.74 5.57
C ALA A 183 31.37 -22.00 4.67
N ASN A 184 30.33 -22.08 3.85
CA ASN A 184 29.96 -23.30 3.10
C ASN A 184 30.48 -23.31 1.65
N GLY A 185 31.40 -22.41 1.27
CA GLY A 185 31.92 -22.35 -0.12
C GLY A 185 30.87 -21.96 -1.17
N GLY A 186 29.70 -21.50 -0.76
CA GLY A 186 28.63 -21.08 -1.63
C GLY A 186 28.95 -19.77 -2.39
N LYS A 187 28.37 -19.62 -3.56
CA LYS A 187 28.46 -18.38 -4.34
C LYS A 187 27.78 -17.24 -3.56
N THR A 188 28.53 -16.25 -3.14
CA THR A 188 28.05 -15.12 -2.35
C THR A 188 27.79 -13.90 -3.23
N VAL A 189 26.85 -13.07 -2.79
CA VAL A 189 26.54 -11.76 -3.36
C VAL A 189 26.57 -10.74 -2.22
N THR A 190 27.35 -9.68 -2.37
CA THR A 190 27.36 -8.58 -1.41
C THR A 190 26.13 -7.71 -1.61
N VAL A 191 25.32 -7.51 -0.57
CA VAL A 191 24.10 -6.72 -0.65
C VAL A 191 24.26 -5.37 0.02
N LEU A 192 23.76 -4.32 -0.67
CA LEU A 192 23.66 -2.96 -0.19
C LEU A 192 22.18 -2.57 -0.12
N ASN A 193 21.74 -2.07 1.03
CA ASN A 193 20.40 -1.51 1.18
C ASN A 193 20.40 -0.07 0.68
N LEU A 194 20.04 0.10 -0.58
CA LEU A 194 19.89 1.38 -1.25
C LEU A 194 18.48 1.47 -1.84
N GLY A 195 17.80 2.59 -1.61
CA GLY A 195 16.53 2.90 -2.26
C GLY A 195 16.69 3.09 -3.77
N LEU A 196 15.58 3.26 -4.48
CA LEU A 196 15.55 3.29 -5.93
C LEU A 196 16.59 4.27 -6.53
N ASN A 197 16.51 5.54 -6.14
CA ASN A 197 17.35 6.58 -6.74
C ASN A 197 18.84 6.42 -6.36
N ALA A 198 19.13 6.10 -5.10
CA ALA A 198 20.51 5.85 -4.64
C ALA A 198 21.08 4.58 -5.30
N GLY A 199 20.28 3.54 -5.44
CA GLY A 199 20.66 2.31 -6.12
C GLY A 199 20.93 2.49 -7.61
N LEU A 200 20.11 3.32 -8.30
CA LEU A 200 20.35 3.67 -9.71
C LEU A 200 21.62 4.50 -9.88
N ALA A 201 21.87 5.48 -9.01
CA ALA A 201 23.13 6.24 -9.03
C ALA A 201 24.34 5.33 -8.81
N ALA A 202 24.29 4.41 -7.85
CA ALA A 202 25.34 3.43 -7.60
C ALA A 202 25.52 2.42 -8.77
N LEU A 203 24.45 2.12 -9.49
CA LEU A 203 24.52 1.31 -10.70
C LEU A 203 25.18 2.09 -11.85
N GLN A 204 24.91 3.39 -11.99
CA GLN A 204 25.51 4.27 -13.01
C GLN A 204 27.02 4.42 -12.79
N ASP A 205 27.45 4.72 -11.56
CA ASP A 205 28.87 4.92 -11.24
C ASP A 205 29.67 3.63 -11.10
N GLY A 206 28.99 2.47 -11.02
CA GLY A 206 29.60 1.16 -10.92
C GLY A 206 29.92 0.69 -9.51
N SER A 207 29.44 1.37 -8.50
CA SER A 207 29.56 0.94 -7.09
C SER A 207 28.73 -0.30 -6.81
N VAL A 208 27.67 -0.55 -7.61
CA VAL A 208 26.95 -1.82 -7.64
C VAL A 208 26.89 -2.37 -9.06
N ASP A 209 26.80 -3.69 -9.18
CA ASP A 209 26.72 -4.41 -10.45
C ASP A 209 25.28 -4.63 -10.92
N ALA A 210 24.34 -4.70 -9.97
CA ALA A 210 22.91 -4.86 -10.24
C ALA A 210 22.06 -4.12 -9.20
N LEU A 211 20.85 -3.76 -9.62
CA LEU A 211 19.81 -3.23 -8.75
C LEU A 211 18.58 -4.14 -8.83
N PHE A 212 18.06 -4.56 -7.68
CA PHE A 212 16.73 -5.13 -7.56
C PHE A 212 15.74 -4.03 -7.17
N TRP A 213 14.59 -4.05 -7.81
CA TRP A 213 13.50 -3.12 -7.57
C TRP A 213 12.16 -3.83 -7.71
N SER A 214 11.27 -3.65 -6.76
CA SER A 214 9.90 -4.13 -6.81
C SER A 214 8.95 -2.94 -6.96
N GLY A 215 8.34 -2.79 -8.12
CA GLY A 215 7.50 -1.62 -8.41
C GLY A 215 6.66 -1.79 -9.67
N GLY A 216 6.02 -0.69 -10.09
CA GLY A 216 5.24 -0.63 -11.32
C GLY A 216 6.09 -0.67 -12.59
N VAL A 217 5.45 -0.90 -13.72
CA VAL A 217 6.06 -0.94 -15.05
C VAL A 217 5.35 0.06 -15.96
N PRO A 218 6.10 0.99 -16.62
CA PRO A 218 7.51 1.31 -16.36
C PRO A 218 7.71 2.03 -15.01
N THR A 219 8.91 1.92 -14.43
CA THR A 219 9.37 2.80 -13.36
C THR A 219 10.13 3.97 -13.97
N ALA A 220 9.66 5.19 -13.80
CA ALA A 220 10.20 6.38 -14.49
C ALA A 220 11.70 6.59 -14.24
N ALA A 221 12.17 6.41 -13.00
CA ALA A 221 13.59 6.55 -12.68
C ALA A 221 14.46 5.49 -13.39
N ILE A 222 13.99 4.24 -13.53
CA ILE A 222 14.69 3.20 -14.29
C ILE A 222 14.75 3.57 -15.77
N ALA A 223 13.65 4.09 -16.34
CA ALA A 223 13.62 4.53 -17.74
C ALA A 223 14.62 5.66 -18.00
N ALA A 224 14.66 6.68 -17.12
CA ALA A 224 15.62 7.78 -17.22
C ALA A 224 17.07 7.27 -17.16
N THR A 225 17.42 6.45 -16.17
CA THR A 225 18.75 5.85 -16.07
C THR A 225 19.09 4.97 -17.28
N HIS A 226 18.11 4.26 -17.82
CA HIS A 226 18.30 3.44 -19.02
C HIS A 226 18.72 4.29 -20.24
N HIS A 227 18.11 5.46 -20.43
CA HIS A 227 18.53 6.40 -21.49
C HIS A 227 19.97 6.88 -21.33
N GLU A 228 20.44 7.04 -20.09
CA GLU A 228 21.79 7.57 -19.83
C GLU A 228 22.91 6.54 -20.00
N VAL A 229 22.72 5.31 -19.43
CA VAL A 229 23.81 4.33 -19.35
C VAL A 229 23.53 2.98 -20.04
N GLY A 230 22.31 2.78 -20.53
CA GLY A 230 21.93 1.52 -21.17
C GLY A 230 21.83 0.37 -20.19
N LEU A 231 20.62 0.05 -19.73
CA LEU A 231 20.36 -1.05 -18.81
C LEU A 231 19.97 -2.34 -19.54
N GLY A 232 20.27 -3.48 -18.94
CA GLY A 232 19.75 -4.80 -19.26
C GLY A 232 18.85 -5.30 -18.14
N PHE A 233 17.89 -6.15 -18.46
CA PHE A 233 16.93 -6.72 -17.50
C PHE A 233 17.12 -8.24 -17.48
N LEU A 234 17.21 -8.83 -16.29
CA LEU A 234 17.40 -10.27 -16.12
C LEU A 234 16.04 -10.97 -15.93
N ASP A 235 15.85 -12.10 -16.61
CA ASP A 235 14.69 -12.98 -16.42
C ASP A 235 14.73 -13.64 -15.04
N LEU A 236 13.71 -13.35 -14.22
CA LEU A 236 13.55 -13.90 -12.86
C LEU A 236 12.59 -15.09 -12.82
N SER A 237 11.85 -15.36 -13.89
CA SER A 237 10.81 -16.39 -13.90
C SER A 237 11.31 -17.82 -13.60
N PRO A 238 12.55 -18.21 -13.92
CA PRO A 238 13.06 -19.54 -13.55
C PRO A 238 13.13 -19.79 -12.04
N LEU A 239 13.07 -18.74 -11.21
CA LEU A 239 13.13 -18.85 -9.75
C LEU A 239 11.80 -19.23 -9.11
N LEU A 240 10.66 -19.02 -9.82
CA LEU A 240 9.33 -19.19 -9.29
C LEU A 240 9.04 -20.54 -8.62
N PRO A 241 9.44 -21.70 -9.20
CA PRO A 241 9.16 -22.97 -8.55
C PRO A 241 9.77 -23.06 -7.14
N LYS A 242 11.03 -22.64 -6.99
CA LYS A 242 11.72 -22.65 -5.69
C LYS A 242 11.17 -21.64 -4.72
N LEU A 243 10.83 -20.42 -5.20
CA LEU A 243 10.22 -19.39 -4.39
C LEU A 243 8.87 -19.85 -3.83
N ARG A 244 8.01 -20.40 -4.67
CA ARG A 244 6.68 -20.88 -4.26
C ARG A 244 6.78 -22.06 -3.28
N THR A 245 7.69 -22.98 -3.52
CA THR A 245 7.90 -24.13 -2.62
C THR A 245 8.34 -23.69 -1.23
N LYS A 246 9.20 -22.69 -1.13
CA LYS A 246 9.79 -22.29 0.15
C LYS A 246 9.00 -21.19 0.87
N TYR A 247 8.46 -20.22 0.12
CA TYR A 247 7.89 -18.99 0.67
C TYR A 247 6.39 -18.85 0.42
N GLY A 248 5.75 -19.82 -0.24
CA GLY A 248 4.31 -19.80 -0.50
C GLY A 248 3.93 -19.22 -1.86
N ALA A 249 2.63 -19.20 -2.14
CA ALA A 249 2.04 -18.87 -3.44
C ALA A 249 1.90 -17.35 -3.68
N PHE A 250 2.79 -16.53 -3.10
CA PHE A 250 2.74 -15.07 -3.24
C PHE A 250 3.39 -14.53 -4.51
N TYR A 251 4.03 -15.40 -5.29
CA TYR A 251 4.88 -15.03 -6.43
C TYR A 251 4.26 -15.49 -7.73
N ASP A 252 3.95 -14.55 -8.61
CA ASP A 252 3.38 -14.81 -9.92
C ASP A 252 4.40 -14.61 -11.05
N ARG A 253 4.13 -15.26 -12.18
CA ARG A 253 4.90 -15.02 -13.40
C ARG A 253 4.28 -13.86 -14.15
N VAL A 254 5.02 -12.77 -14.28
CA VAL A 254 4.57 -11.54 -14.95
C VAL A 254 5.51 -11.16 -16.08
N LEU A 255 5.00 -10.50 -17.09
CA LEU A 255 5.77 -10.06 -18.24
C LEU A 255 5.95 -8.55 -18.19
N ILE A 256 7.20 -8.08 -18.14
CA ILE A 256 7.54 -6.71 -18.52
C ILE A 256 7.43 -6.65 -20.04
N PRO A 257 6.44 -5.96 -20.61
CA PRO A 257 6.21 -6.03 -22.05
C PRO A 257 7.29 -5.29 -22.83
N GLU A 258 7.47 -5.67 -24.09
CA GLU A 258 8.26 -4.90 -25.03
C GLU A 258 7.70 -3.48 -25.13
N GLY A 259 8.60 -2.48 -25.18
CA GLY A 259 8.21 -1.07 -25.22
C GLY A 259 7.93 -0.44 -23.84
N ALA A 260 7.87 -1.20 -22.75
CA ALA A 260 7.83 -0.63 -21.41
C ALA A 260 9.07 0.21 -21.11
N TYR A 261 10.21 -0.23 -21.59
CA TYR A 261 11.47 0.51 -21.57
C TYR A 261 12.05 0.52 -23.00
N GLU A 262 12.52 1.65 -23.47
CA GLU A 262 12.96 1.82 -24.87
C GLU A 262 14.06 0.81 -25.27
N GLY A 263 13.83 0.06 -26.36
CA GLY A 263 14.81 -0.91 -26.85
C GLY A 263 15.07 -2.11 -25.93
N ILE A 264 14.25 -2.33 -24.89
CA ILE A 264 14.27 -3.54 -24.08
C ILE A 264 13.22 -4.50 -24.62
N PRO A 265 13.61 -5.75 -24.97
CA PRO A 265 12.64 -6.78 -25.35
C PRO A 265 11.78 -7.19 -24.15
N ALA A 266 10.67 -7.88 -24.40
CA ALA A 266 9.85 -8.44 -23.35
C ALA A 266 10.68 -9.37 -22.42
N VAL A 267 10.55 -9.18 -21.10
CA VAL A 267 11.30 -9.93 -20.08
C VAL A 267 10.35 -10.50 -19.05
N TRP A 268 10.49 -11.79 -18.75
CA TRP A 268 9.74 -12.40 -17.67
C TRP A 268 10.31 -12.02 -16.30
N ALA A 269 9.42 -11.63 -15.41
CA ALA A 269 9.74 -11.21 -14.07
C ALA A 269 8.92 -11.99 -13.02
N VAL A 270 9.22 -11.75 -11.77
CA VAL A 270 8.42 -12.21 -10.63
C VAL A 270 7.46 -11.10 -10.24
N GLY A 271 6.17 -11.42 -10.22
CA GLY A 271 5.12 -10.56 -9.71
C GLY A 271 4.85 -10.83 -8.24
N VAL A 272 4.50 -9.79 -7.49
CA VAL A 272 4.00 -9.91 -6.12
C VAL A 272 2.81 -8.96 -5.95
N ALA A 273 1.67 -9.52 -5.52
CA ALA A 273 0.46 -8.73 -5.32
C ALA A 273 0.67 -7.63 -4.28
N ASN A 274 0.18 -6.42 -4.59
CA ASN A 274 0.07 -5.34 -3.63
C ASN A 274 -1.34 -5.30 -3.05
N LEU A 275 -1.40 -5.23 -1.73
CA LEU A 275 -2.62 -5.15 -0.97
C LEU A 275 -2.77 -3.78 -0.35
N LEU A 276 -3.98 -3.24 -0.40
CA LEU A 276 -4.38 -2.17 0.49
C LEU A 276 -4.85 -2.80 1.79
N LEU A 277 -4.19 -2.45 2.88
CA LEU A 277 -4.36 -3.03 4.20
C LEU A 277 -4.85 -1.97 5.18
N CYS A 278 -5.62 -2.40 6.16
CA CYS A 278 -5.99 -1.62 7.34
C CYS A 278 -5.79 -2.45 8.61
N ARG A 279 -5.95 -1.82 9.76
CA ARG A 279 -6.10 -2.57 11.02
C ARG A 279 -7.43 -3.32 11.00
N SER A 280 -7.46 -4.49 11.60
CA SER A 280 -8.68 -5.32 11.69
C SER A 280 -9.79 -4.70 12.54
N ASP A 281 -9.46 -3.69 13.37
CA ASP A 281 -10.39 -2.94 14.21
C ASP A 281 -10.78 -1.56 13.62
N LEU A 282 -10.43 -1.30 12.35
CA LEU A 282 -10.86 -0.07 11.67
C LEU A 282 -12.39 -0.07 11.53
N ASP A 283 -13.01 1.10 11.69
CA ASP A 283 -14.45 1.22 11.61
C ASP A 283 -15.00 0.74 10.26
N GLU A 284 -16.10 -0.01 10.32
CA GLU A 284 -16.70 -0.69 9.17
C GLU A 284 -17.14 0.27 8.08
N ARG A 285 -17.59 1.47 8.45
CA ARG A 285 -18.05 2.48 7.50
C ARG A 285 -16.92 3.03 6.66
N THR A 286 -15.78 3.37 7.27
CA THR A 286 -14.59 3.82 6.56
C THR A 286 -14.09 2.74 5.61
N VAL A 287 -14.06 1.49 6.04
CA VAL A 287 -13.68 0.35 5.19
C VAL A 287 -14.64 0.21 4.01
N LYS A 288 -15.96 0.16 4.26
CA LYS A 288 -16.98 0.00 3.21
C LYS A 288 -16.86 1.12 2.17
N ARG A 289 -16.84 2.39 2.60
CA ARG A 289 -16.73 3.53 1.70
C ARG A 289 -15.42 3.57 0.91
N THR A 290 -14.32 3.09 1.51
CA THR A 290 -13.06 2.97 0.78
C THR A 290 -13.13 1.86 -0.28
N VAL A 291 -13.78 0.73 0.00
CA VAL A 291 -14.00 -0.33 -1.00
C VAL A 291 -14.90 0.16 -2.15
N GLU A 292 -16.00 0.84 -1.84
CA GLU A 292 -16.86 1.47 -2.84
C GLU A 292 -16.05 2.42 -3.75
N LEU A 293 -15.18 3.26 -3.16
CA LEU A 293 -14.29 4.15 -3.90
C LEU A 293 -13.31 3.37 -4.79
N LEU A 294 -12.73 2.27 -4.31
CA LEU A 294 -11.82 1.43 -5.10
C LEU A 294 -12.50 0.85 -6.34
N VAL A 295 -13.81 0.60 -6.29
CA VAL A 295 -14.58 0.04 -7.41
C VAL A 295 -15.13 1.15 -8.31
N ASP A 296 -15.82 2.13 -7.73
CA ASP A 296 -16.58 3.14 -8.48
C ASP A 296 -15.68 4.21 -9.10
N HIS A 297 -14.50 4.44 -8.53
CA HIS A 297 -13.53 5.47 -8.94
C HIS A 297 -12.15 4.89 -9.25
N ALA A 298 -12.11 3.64 -9.70
CA ALA A 298 -10.86 2.91 -10.01
C ALA A 298 -9.93 3.69 -10.95
N GLU A 299 -10.46 4.38 -11.94
CA GLU A 299 -9.70 5.15 -12.93
C GLU A 299 -8.91 6.32 -12.31
N GLU A 300 -9.41 6.91 -11.20
CA GLU A 300 -8.71 7.99 -10.50
C GLU A 300 -7.45 7.50 -9.78
N LEU A 301 -7.34 6.20 -9.54
CA LEU A 301 -6.29 5.57 -8.77
C LEU A 301 -5.16 5.00 -9.62
N ILE A 302 -5.25 5.15 -10.95
CA ILE A 302 -4.23 4.66 -11.87
C ILE A 302 -3.11 5.70 -11.98
N PRO A 303 -1.88 5.40 -11.52
CA PRO A 303 -0.75 6.27 -11.67
C PRO A 303 -0.48 6.59 -13.13
N ARG A 304 -0.19 7.85 -13.44
CA ARG A 304 0.11 8.30 -14.82
C ARG A 304 1.36 7.66 -15.39
N SER A 305 2.27 7.23 -14.55
CA SER A 305 3.46 6.48 -14.93
C SER A 305 3.15 5.04 -15.35
N SER A 306 1.97 4.54 -15.08
CA SER A 306 1.57 3.17 -15.40
C SER A 306 1.18 3.03 -16.88
N MET A 307 1.75 2.05 -17.57
CA MET A 307 1.35 1.65 -18.92
C MET A 307 0.40 0.45 -18.89
N GLY A 308 -0.79 0.62 -18.27
CA GLY A 308 -1.83 -0.39 -18.36
C GLY A 308 -1.61 -1.64 -17.51
N VAL A 309 -0.91 -1.52 -16.39
CA VAL A 309 -0.94 -2.55 -15.38
C VAL A 309 -2.38 -2.66 -14.89
N GLN A 310 -2.92 -3.87 -14.87
CA GLN A 310 -4.33 -4.09 -14.55
C GLN A 310 -4.58 -3.83 -13.08
N PHE A 311 -5.49 -2.93 -12.84
CA PHE A 311 -5.91 -2.54 -11.51
C PHE A 311 -7.41 -2.59 -11.37
N LEU A 312 -7.85 -2.91 -10.17
CA LEU A 312 -9.10 -2.46 -9.60
C LEU A 312 -10.33 -2.89 -10.41
N SER A 313 -10.38 -4.17 -10.85
CA SER A 313 -11.69 -4.79 -11.09
C SER A 313 -12.14 -5.48 -9.81
N PRO A 314 -13.46 -5.55 -9.55
CA PRO A 314 -13.97 -6.25 -8.37
C PRO A 314 -13.40 -7.66 -8.23
N GLU A 315 -13.22 -8.40 -9.33
CA GLU A 315 -12.66 -9.75 -9.33
C GLU A 315 -11.19 -9.79 -8.92
N SER A 316 -10.41 -8.77 -9.30
CA SER A 316 -9.00 -8.69 -8.91
C SER A 316 -8.84 -8.24 -7.47
N LEU A 317 -9.67 -7.32 -7.00
CA LEU A 317 -9.63 -6.78 -5.64
C LEU A 317 -9.81 -7.86 -4.56
N ILE A 318 -10.70 -8.85 -4.77
CA ILE A 318 -10.95 -9.92 -3.80
C ILE A 318 -9.83 -10.96 -3.71
N ASN A 319 -8.90 -10.98 -4.68
CA ASN A 319 -7.79 -11.94 -4.68
C ASN A 319 -6.62 -11.44 -3.82
N THR A 320 -6.74 -11.58 -2.52
CA THR A 320 -5.78 -11.08 -1.52
C THR A 320 -4.60 -12.02 -1.26
N ALA A 321 -4.32 -12.96 -2.15
CA ALA A 321 -3.25 -13.95 -2.00
C ALA A 321 -3.33 -14.75 -0.67
N GLY A 322 -4.56 -15.00 -0.21
CA GLY A 322 -4.83 -15.78 1.01
C GLY A 322 -4.83 -14.97 2.32
N LEU A 323 -4.58 -13.65 2.28
CA LEU A 323 -4.78 -12.79 3.45
C LEU A 323 -6.28 -12.53 3.67
N PRO A 324 -6.75 -12.41 4.93
CA PRO A 324 -8.17 -12.18 5.21
C PRO A 324 -8.59 -10.79 4.75
N LEU A 325 -9.74 -10.71 4.09
CA LEU A 325 -10.44 -9.46 3.89
C LEU A 325 -10.99 -8.94 5.21
N HIS A 326 -11.02 -7.62 5.39
CA HIS A 326 -11.78 -7.03 6.47
C HIS A 326 -13.27 -7.41 6.32
N PRO A 327 -13.99 -7.76 7.42
CA PRO A 327 -15.39 -8.19 7.33
C PRO A 327 -16.29 -7.23 6.55
N ALA A 328 -16.14 -5.91 6.78
CA ALA A 328 -16.87 -4.89 6.05
C ALA A 328 -16.46 -4.80 4.56
N ALA A 329 -15.20 -5.06 4.22
CA ALA A 329 -14.77 -5.13 2.82
C ALA A 329 -15.40 -6.34 2.11
N ALA A 330 -15.39 -7.51 2.77
CA ALA A 330 -16.04 -8.70 2.23
C ALA A 330 -17.57 -8.52 2.09
N ALA A 331 -18.20 -7.77 2.96
CA ALA A 331 -19.63 -7.42 2.85
C ALA A 331 -19.87 -6.47 1.66
N ALA A 332 -19.07 -5.41 1.55
CA ALA A 332 -19.17 -4.44 0.46
C ALA A 332 -19.01 -5.10 -0.93
N TYR A 333 -18.02 -5.99 -1.09
CA TYR A 333 -17.87 -6.72 -2.37
C TYR A 333 -19.08 -7.60 -2.70
N ARG A 334 -19.71 -8.23 -1.71
CA ARG A 334 -20.94 -9.01 -1.96
C ARG A 334 -22.10 -8.15 -2.40
N GLU A 335 -22.25 -6.95 -1.84
CA GLU A 335 -23.27 -5.99 -2.24
C GLU A 335 -23.02 -5.45 -3.67
N LEU A 336 -21.77 -5.20 -4.04
CA LEU A 336 -21.38 -4.68 -5.35
C LEU A 336 -21.50 -5.72 -6.48
N HIS A 337 -21.45 -7.02 -6.15
CA HIS A 337 -21.58 -8.10 -7.13
C HIS A 337 -23.02 -8.61 -7.33
N GLY A 338 -23.98 -8.20 -6.51
CA GLY A 338 -25.40 -8.55 -6.59
C GLY A 338 -25.69 -9.92 -6.04
#